data_374a415f27a8af3731d45c1386cfd059
#
_entry.id   374a415f27a8af3731d45c1386cfd059
#
_cell.length_a   1.000
_cell.length_b   1.000
_cell.length_c   1.000
_cell.angle_alpha   90.00
_cell.angle_beta   90.00
_cell.angle_gamma   90.00
#
_symmetry.space_group_name_H-M   'P 1'
#
loop_
_entity.id
_entity.type
_entity.pdbx_description
1 polymer ?
#
loop_
_entity_poly.entity_id
_entity_poly.type
_entity_poly.pdbx_seq_one_letter_code
_entity_poly.pdbx_strand_id
1 'polypeptide(L)'
;VRNSPIPDVSKMERCITTTPVPTQPAVDIVGKAINDRKIPFALVFGNHDHEGLCDEQNGMTEEQAKKQLMAWFQAYEYCMAVDGEEMTGVGNYNLPILNTAGNKTVFNLWFMDSNPYTDESEGGGYGYVHKDQIDWYERTSNALKAENGGKPVPSLLFQHIVVPEVYNMFTEVSKGTKGAVRGNANHTSQYYVTNPDYIDAGHLNEGPCPANTANDGQLDSWVKQGDILGAIFGHDHVNDYAGTYKGIRLLAAPAVTFYSYGNYRGVRTIDLDESNLTTFQTQVIPADKLMDYTVKNPYIREHGYYEYKSVFIPALCGGIAGLAALTAVIIVLVKVIKMHKAKKQNQ
;
A
#
# COMPACT_ATOMS: atom_id res chain seq x y z
N VAL A 1 -27.04 -4.72 12.92
CA VAL A 1 -26.18 -4.71 11.73
C VAL A 1 -27.04 -5.31 10.61
N ARG A 2 -27.55 -4.51 9.67
CA ARG A 2 -28.30 -5.00 8.51
C ARG A 2 -27.28 -5.47 7.49
N ASN A 3 -27.45 -6.71 7.01
CA ASN A 3 -26.72 -7.26 5.86
C ASN A 3 -26.98 -6.40 4.61
N SER A 4 -26.12 -5.43 4.33
CA SER A 4 -26.08 -4.83 2.99
C SER A 4 -25.44 -5.85 2.06
N PRO A 5 -26.00 -6.08 0.85
CA PRO A 5 -25.42 -7.01 -0.10
C PRO A 5 -23.97 -6.58 -0.41
N ILE A 6 -23.06 -7.55 -0.37
CA ILE A 6 -21.69 -7.39 -0.84
C ILE A 6 -21.76 -6.93 -2.31
N PRO A 7 -21.03 -5.88 -2.72
CA PRO A 7 -21.00 -5.48 -4.11
C PRO A 7 -20.66 -6.66 -5.02
N ASP A 8 -21.37 -6.78 -6.12
CA ASP A 8 -21.18 -7.85 -7.10
C ASP A 8 -19.74 -7.79 -7.67
N VAL A 9 -18.90 -8.72 -7.22
CA VAL A 9 -17.47 -8.79 -7.58
C VAL A 9 -17.29 -8.97 -9.11
N SER A 10 -18.28 -9.52 -9.80
CA SER A 10 -18.25 -9.66 -11.27
C SER A 10 -18.28 -8.31 -11.99
N LYS A 11 -18.83 -7.28 -11.36
CA LYS A 11 -18.81 -5.91 -11.87
C LYS A 11 -17.46 -5.23 -11.62
N MET A 12 -16.76 -5.59 -10.53
CA MET A 12 -15.38 -5.16 -10.29
C MET A 12 -14.43 -5.71 -11.36
N GLU A 13 -14.59 -6.97 -11.78
CA GLU A 13 -13.77 -7.54 -12.86
C GLU A 13 -13.85 -6.74 -14.16
N ARG A 14 -15.00 -6.21 -14.51
CA ARG A 14 -15.18 -5.42 -15.74
C ARG A 14 -14.52 -4.03 -15.67
N CYS A 15 -14.44 -3.42 -14.50
CA CYS A 15 -13.78 -2.11 -14.35
C CYS A 15 -12.26 -2.20 -14.46
N ILE A 16 -11.66 -3.36 -14.14
CA ILE A 16 -10.20 -3.53 -14.06
C ILE A 16 -9.62 -4.21 -15.31
N THR A 17 -10.44 -4.89 -16.12
CA THR A 17 -9.95 -5.73 -17.23
C THR A 17 -10.05 -5.13 -18.63
N THR A 18 -10.77 -4.04 -18.81
CA THR A 18 -11.03 -3.48 -20.15
C THR A 18 -10.65 -2.01 -20.32
N THR A 19 -10.27 -1.33 -19.24
CA THR A 19 -9.74 0.04 -19.31
C THR A 19 -8.74 0.25 -18.18
N PRO A 20 -7.52 0.70 -18.46
CA PRO A 20 -6.51 1.02 -17.43
C PRO A 20 -6.79 2.39 -16.80
N VAL A 21 -8.03 2.73 -16.50
CA VAL A 21 -8.40 4.05 -15.97
C VAL A 21 -8.94 3.84 -14.57
N PRO A 22 -8.34 4.41 -13.51
CA PRO A 22 -9.08 4.69 -12.30
C PRO A 22 -10.16 5.67 -12.70
N THR A 23 -11.30 5.14 -12.95
CA THR A 23 -12.47 5.91 -13.31
C THR A 23 -13.10 6.35 -12.01
N GLN A 24 -13.84 7.45 -12.06
CA GLN A 24 -14.73 7.80 -10.98
C GLN A 24 -15.50 6.57 -10.41
N PRO A 25 -15.97 5.58 -11.22
CA PRO A 25 -16.55 4.34 -10.69
C PRO A 25 -15.67 3.53 -9.74
N ALA A 26 -14.35 3.54 -9.86
CA ALA A 26 -13.47 2.86 -8.90
C ALA A 26 -13.40 3.62 -7.56
N VAL A 27 -13.30 4.94 -7.63
CA VAL A 27 -13.42 5.82 -6.45
C VAL A 27 -14.79 5.66 -5.79
N ASP A 28 -15.87 5.56 -6.58
CA ASP A 28 -17.24 5.39 -6.10
C ASP A 28 -17.43 4.08 -5.32
N ILE A 29 -16.73 3.01 -5.69
CA ILE A 29 -16.80 1.73 -4.94
C ILE A 29 -16.38 1.94 -3.48
N VAL A 30 -15.30 2.65 -3.24
CA VAL A 30 -14.75 2.90 -1.90
C VAL A 30 -15.46 4.08 -1.24
N GLY A 31 -15.46 5.23 -1.89
CA GLY A 31 -15.99 6.48 -1.35
C GLY A 31 -17.47 6.38 -0.99
N LYS A 32 -18.29 5.85 -1.91
CA LYS A 32 -19.72 5.66 -1.65
C LYS A 32 -19.99 4.67 -0.53
N ALA A 33 -19.23 3.57 -0.47
CA ALA A 33 -19.44 2.56 0.58
C ALA A 33 -19.22 3.12 2.00
N ILE A 34 -18.27 4.02 2.18
CA ILE A 34 -17.97 4.69 3.44
C ILE A 34 -18.98 5.82 3.70
N ASN A 35 -19.21 6.65 2.68
CA ASN A 35 -20.10 7.80 2.75
C ASN A 35 -21.54 7.43 3.10
N ASP A 36 -22.10 6.37 2.46
CA ASP A 36 -23.48 5.89 2.75
C ASP A 36 -23.64 5.40 4.22
N ARG A 37 -22.54 5.09 4.89
CA ARG A 37 -22.50 4.75 6.32
C ARG A 37 -22.28 5.94 7.23
N LYS A 38 -22.13 7.14 6.65
CA LYS A 38 -21.85 8.38 7.36
C LYS A 38 -20.60 8.29 8.24
N ILE A 39 -19.57 7.62 7.74
CA ILE A 39 -18.29 7.49 8.42
C ILE A 39 -17.36 8.56 7.87
N PRO A 40 -16.83 9.47 8.70
CA PRO A 40 -15.78 10.39 8.28
C PRO A 40 -14.56 9.60 7.81
N PHE A 41 -13.98 9.99 6.68
CA PHE A 41 -12.79 9.33 6.16
C PHE A 41 -11.83 10.34 5.53
N ALA A 42 -10.56 9.97 5.52
CA ALA A 42 -9.47 10.70 4.90
C ALA A 42 -8.58 9.71 4.14
N LEU A 43 -7.73 10.19 3.25
CA LEU A 43 -6.89 9.34 2.43
C LEU A 43 -5.48 9.90 2.28
N VAL A 44 -4.54 9.01 1.99
CA VAL A 44 -3.23 9.28 1.41
C VAL A 44 -3.09 8.49 0.12
N PHE A 45 -2.31 9.00 -0.83
CA PHE A 45 -2.08 8.31 -2.09
C PHE A 45 -0.97 7.26 -1.97
N GLY A 46 -1.20 6.12 -2.64
CA GLY A 46 -0.17 5.13 -2.92
C GLY A 46 0.52 5.37 -4.27
N ASN A 47 1.60 4.65 -4.49
CA ASN A 47 2.42 4.81 -5.70
C ASN A 47 1.73 4.38 -6.99
N HIS A 48 0.63 3.63 -6.94
CA HIS A 48 -0.13 3.17 -8.10
C HIS A 48 -1.44 3.93 -8.36
N ASP A 49 -1.89 4.78 -7.43
CA ASP A 49 -3.23 5.37 -7.50
C ASP A 49 -3.44 6.27 -8.72
N HIS A 50 -2.39 6.96 -9.18
CA HIS A 50 -2.44 7.90 -10.30
C HIS A 50 -2.27 7.25 -11.68
N GLU A 51 -1.67 6.03 -11.75
CA GLU A 51 -1.17 5.43 -12.99
C GLU A 51 -2.21 5.34 -14.11
N GLY A 52 -3.44 4.98 -13.79
CA GLY A 52 -4.47 4.86 -14.82
C GLY A 52 -5.01 6.19 -15.37
N LEU A 53 -4.70 7.33 -14.74
CA LEU A 53 -4.97 8.66 -15.30
C LEU A 53 -3.77 9.25 -16.03
N CYS A 54 -2.58 8.68 -15.83
CA CYS A 54 -1.33 9.07 -16.50
C CYS A 54 -1.05 8.28 -17.79
N ASP A 55 -1.97 7.42 -18.21
CA ASP A 55 -1.82 6.61 -19.43
C ASP A 55 -1.88 7.46 -20.71
N GLU A 56 -1.52 6.84 -21.85
CA GLU A 56 -1.51 7.51 -23.17
C GLU A 56 -2.87 8.08 -23.58
N GLN A 57 -3.97 7.57 -23.01
CA GLN A 57 -5.33 8.00 -23.37
C GLN A 57 -5.74 9.26 -22.60
N ASN A 58 -5.31 9.41 -21.35
CA ASN A 58 -5.68 10.52 -20.48
C ASN A 58 -4.62 11.62 -20.43
N GLY A 59 -3.35 11.27 -20.55
CA GLY A 59 -2.21 12.18 -20.69
C GLY A 59 -2.02 13.14 -19.50
N MET A 60 -2.53 12.79 -18.32
CA MET A 60 -2.34 13.60 -17.11
C MET A 60 -0.96 13.42 -16.54
N THR A 61 -0.40 14.47 -15.94
CA THR A 61 0.75 14.31 -15.06
C THR A 61 0.31 13.64 -13.75
N GLU A 62 1.26 13.09 -13.00
CA GLU A 62 1.00 12.50 -11.68
C GLU A 62 0.22 13.47 -10.77
N GLU A 63 0.70 14.71 -10.68
CA GLU A 63 0.05 15.74 -9.88
C GLU A 63 -1.39 16.02 -10.31
N GLN A 64 -1.63 16.14 -11.62
CA GLN A 64 -2.98 16.33 -12.17
C GLN A 64 -3.89 15.14 -11.85
N ALA A 65 -3.38 13.93 -11.98
CA ALA A 65 -4.11 12.70 -11.68
C ALA A 65 -4.48 12.60 -10.20
N LYS A 66 -3.54 12.86 -9.29
CA LYS A 66 -3.79 12.89 -7.85
C LYS A 66 -4.79 13.99 -7.46
N LYS A 67 -4.65 15.20 -8.00
CA LYS A 67 -5.64 16.29 -7.79
C LYS A 67 -7.03 15.89 -8.28
N GLN A 68 -7.13 15.22 -9.42
CA GLN A 68 -8.41 14.73 -9.92
C GLN A 68 -9.02 13.65 -9.02
N LEU A 69 -8.22 12.69 -8.54
CA LEU A 69 -8.66 11.67 -7.59
C LEU A 69 -9.11 12.31 -6.27
N MET A 70 -8.34 13.27 -5.75
CA MET A 70 -8.70 14.02 -4.55
C MET A 70 -10.07 14.70 -4.73
N ALA A 71 -10.29 15.40 -5.83
CA ALA A 71 -11.55 16.07 -6.11
C ALA A 71 -12.74 15.08 -6.17
N TRP A 72 -12.53 13.87 -6.71
CA TRP A 72 -13.57 12.84 -6.71
C TRP A 72 -13.91 12.33 -5.30
N PHE A 73 -12.92 12.15 -4.42
CA PHE A 73 -13.18 11.78 -3.03
C PHE A 73 -13.83 12.92 -2.24
N GLN A 74 -13.40 14.16 -2.46
CA GLN A 74 -13.95 15.36 -1.80
C GLN A 74 -15.42 15.65 -2.20
N ALA A 75 -15.91 15.04 -3.27
CA ALA A 75 -17.34 15.12 -3.63
C ALA A 75 -18.25 14.36 -2.64
N TYR A 76 -17.70 13.53 -1.77
CA TYR A 76 -18.45 12.83 -0.74
C TYR A 76 -18.54 13.65 0.54
N GLU A 77 -19.75 13.75 1.11
CA GLU A 77 -20.06 14.58 2.29
C GLU A 77 -19.17 14.27 3.52
N TYR A 78 -18.78 13.00 3.68
CA TYR A 78 -18.00 12.55 4.83
C TYR A 78 -16.50 12.44 4.54
N CYS A 79 -16.05 12.87 3.37
CA CYS A 79 -14.62 12.98 3.09
C CYS A 79 -14.03 14.20 3.82
N MET A 80 -13.02 13.95 4.64
CA MET A 80 -12.31 14.98 5.40
C MET A 80 -10.98 15.38 4.75
N ALA A 81 -10.59 14.72 3.64
CA ALA A 81 -9.36 15.02 2.95
C ALA A 81 -9.40 16.41 2.32
N VAL A 82 -8.26 17.10 2.34
CA VAL A 82 -8.08 18.42 1.73
C VAL A 82 -6.82 18.44 0.89
N ASP A 83 -6.72 19.35 -0.07
CA ASP A 83 -5.55 19.44 -0.97
C ASP A 83 -4.27 19.84 -0.23
N GLY A 84 -4.41 20.60 0.85
CA GLY A 84 -3.27 21.15 1.58
C GLY A 84 -2.66 22.40 0.93
N GLU A 85 -1.46 22.76 1.39
CA GLU A 85 -0.66 23.82 0.77
C GLU A 85 0.04 23.28 -0.50
N GLU A 86 0.46 24.17 -1.39
CA GLU A 86 1.23 23.79 -2.58
C GLU A 86 2.68 23.44 -2.20
N MET A 87 3.04 22.18 -2.43
CA MET A 87 4.37 21.62 -2.16
C MET A 87 4.53 20.32 -2.97
N THR A 88 5.67 19.64 -2.84
CA THR A 88 5.87 18.32 -3.43
C THR A 88 4.79 17.34 -2.98
N GLY A 89 4.24 16.56 -3.93
CA GLY A 89 3.13 15.64 -3.69
C GLY A 89 1.76 16.32 -3.57
N VAL A 90 0.71 15.53 -3.42
CA VAL A 90 -0.68 15.96 -3.34
C VAL A 90 -1.36 15.36 -2.11
N GLY A 91 -2.10 16.19 -1.38
CA GLY A 91 -2.80 15.70 -0.18
C GLY A 91 -1.89 15.61 1.03
N ASN A 92 -1.01 16.60 1.19
CA ASN A 92 -0.29 16.82 2.44
C ASN A 92 -1.14 17.75 3.32
N TYR A 93 -1.74 17.19 4.36
CA TYR A 93 -2.64 17.95 5.24
C TYR A 93 -2.67 17.36 6.64
N ASN A 94 -3.30 18.09 7.56
CA ASN A 94 -3.58 17.59 8.90
C ASN A 94 -5.04 17.79 9.30
N LEU A 95 -5.54 16.93 10.16
CA LEU A 95 -6.87 16.98 10.71
C LEU A 95 -6.78 17.08 12.25
N PRO A 96 -7.05 18.25 12.83
CA PRO A 96 -7.08 18.40 14.29
C PRO A 96 -8.33 17.72 14.87
N ILE A 97 -8.13 16.96 15.95
CA ILE A 97 -9.21 16.42 16.77
C ILE A 97 -9.39 17.37 17.95
N LEU A 98 -10.60 17.90 18.06
CA LEU A 98 -10.94 18.83 19.11
C LEU A 98 -11.40 18.09 20.39
N ASN A 99 -11.25 18.73 21.55
CA ASN A 99 -11.85 18.26 22.78
C ASN A 99 -13.38 18.25 22.68
N THR A 100 -14.06 17.62 23.63
CA THR A 100 -15.53 17.53 23.68
C THR A 100 -16.23 18.92 23.66
N ALA A 101 -15.56 19.97 24.12
CA ALA A 101 -16.10 21.35 24.06
C ALA A 101 -15.93 21.99 22.66
N GLY A 102 -15.19 21.38 21.74
CA GLY A 102 -14.99 21.85 20.38
C GLY A 102 -14.11 23.12 20.25
N ASN A 103 -13.34 23.45 21.26
CA ASN A 103 -12.60 24.72 21.32
C ASN A 103 -11.08 24.58 21.48
N LYS A 104 -10.57 23.37 21.54
CA LYS A 104 -9.14 23.12 21.69
C LYS A 104 -8.73 21.85 20.93
N THR A 105 -7.68 21.93 20.14
CA THR A 105 -7.03 20.76 19.55
C THR A 105 -6.35 19.95 20.64
N VAL A 106 -6.72 18.69 20.77
CA VAL A 106 -6.18 17.76 21.78
C VAL A 106 -5.38 16.61 21.16
N PHE A 107 -5.61 16.34 19.89
CA PHE A 107 -4.88 15.35 19.09
C PHE A 107 -4.81 15.81 17.65
N ASN A 108 -3.88 15.30 16.84
CA ASN A 108 -3.81 15.64 15.43
C ASN A 108 -3.50 14.41 14.57
N LEU A 109 -4.05 14.39 13.37
CA LEU A 109 -3.78 13.37 12.36
C LEU A 109 -3.06 14.03 11.18
N TRP A 110 -1.87 13.53 10.87
CA TRP A 110 -1.09 13.97 9.71
C TRP A 110 -1.30 13.02 8.55
N PHE A 111 -1.47 13.56 7.36
CA PHE A 111 -1.56 12.81 6.10
C PHE A 111 -0.49 13.36 5.17
N MET A 112 0.40 12.49 4.69
CA MET A 112 1.53 12.88 3.85
C MET A 112 1.60 12.02 2.60
N ASP A 113 1.72 12.65 1.45
CA ASP A 113 2.05 11.97 0.21
C ASP A 113 3.54 11.59 0.23
N SER A 114 3.82 10.31 0.26
CA SER A 114 5.20 9.79 0.23
C SER A 114 5.81 9.78 -1.18
N ASN A 115 5.10 10.33 -2.15
CA ASN A 115 5.44 10.31 -3.57
C ASN A 115 5.56 8.90 -4.14
N PRO A 116 5.30 8.64 -5.43
CA PRO A 116 5.28 7.27 -5.92
C PRO A 116 6.67 6.72 -6.22
N TYR A 117 7.49 7.47 -6.97
CA TYR A 117 8.78 7.05 -7.46
C TYR A 117 9.75 8.23 -7.49
N THR A 118 11.05 7.92 -7.51
CA THR A 118 12.13 8.89 -7.70
C THR A 118 12.81 8.71 -9.05
N ASP A 119 13.40 9.78 -9.56
CA ASP A 119 14.23 9.75 -10.75
C ASP A 119 15.53 8.96 -10.52
N GLU A 120 16.17 8.50 -11.62
CA GLU A 120 17.49 7.86 -11.55
C GLU A 120 18.57 8.77 -10.93
N SER A 121 18.44 10.09 -11.11
CA SER A 121 19.34 11.08 -10.51
C SER A 121 19.22 11.14 -8.98
N GLU A 122 18.11 10.73 -8.42
CA GLU A 122 17.84 10.62 -6.99
C GLU A 122 18.00 9.19 -6.47
N GLY A 123 18.48 8.25 -7.30
CA GLY A 123 18.73 6.87 -6.94
C GLY A 123 17.70 5.88 -7.48
N GLY A 124 16.62 6.37 -8.09
CA GLY A 124 15.53 5.55 -8.64
C GLY A 124 14.75 4.77 -7.58
N GLY A 125 13.69 4.11 -7.99
CA GLY A 125 12.85 3.30 -7.11
C GLY A 125 11.71 4.08 -6.49
N TYR A 126 11.31 3.71 -5.27
CA TYR A 126 10.16 4.30 -4.61
C TYR A 126 10.43 5.71 -4.08
N GLY A 127 9.36 6.51 -3.99
CA GLY A 127 9.38 7.87 -3.49
C GLY A 127 9.58 7.98 -1.97
N TYR A 128 9.75 9.20 -1.51
CA TYR A 128 9.92 9.56 -0.11
C TYR A 128 9.35 10.96 0.15
N VAL A 129 9.21 11.35 1.40
CA VAL A 129 8.76 12.69 1.79
C VAL A 129 9.93 13.68 1.67
N HIS A 130 9.75 14.70 0.83
CA HIS A 130 10.76 15.68 0.50
C HIS A 130 10.88 16.78 1.57
N LYS A 131 11.97 17.55 1.47
CA LYS A 131 12.34 18.59 2.44
C LYS A 131 11.24 19.66 2.62
N ASP A 132 10.59 20.09 1.56
CA ASP A 132 9.51 21.10 1.61
C ASP A 132 8.28 20.60 2.37
N GLN A 133 7.94 19.31 2.22
CA GLN A 133 6.89 18.64 2.99
C GLN A 133 7.27 18.54 4.48
N ILE A 134 8.54 18.23 4.78
CA ILE A 134 9.06 18.20 6.15
C ILE A 134 9.03 19.61 6.76
N ASP A 135 9.40 20.63 6.02
CA ASP A 135 9.37 22.03 6.47
C ASP A 135 7.93 22.49 6.76
N TRP A 136 6.97 22.08 5.93
CA TRP A 136 5.55 22.30 6.19
C TRP A 136 5.10 21.62 7.49
N TYR A 137 5.44 20.34 7.66
CA TYR A 137 5.14 19.59 8.88
C TYR A 137 5.71 20.27 10.12
N GLU A 138 7.02 20.63 10.12
CA GLU A 138 7.67 21.28 11.25
C GLU A 138 7.02 22.64 11.57
N ARG A 139 6.70 23.43 10.56
CA ARG A 139 6.05 24.73 10.72
C ARG A 139 4.66 24.58 11.33
N THR A 140 3.87 23.65 10.83
CA THR A 140 2.50 23.40 11.32
C THR A 140 2.50 22.77 12.71
N SER A 141 3.40 21.81 12.99
CA SER A 141 3.58 21.24 14.33
C SER A 141 3.97 22.32 15.36
N ASN A 142 4.87 23.23 14.99
CA ASN A 142 5.24 24.36 15.87
C ASN A 142 4.06 25.32 16.13
N ALA A 143 3.19 25.55 15.14
CA ALA A 143 1.99 26.37 15.32
C ALA A 143 1.02 25.69 16.29
N LEU A 144 0.72 24.40 16.09
CA LEU A 144 -0.12 23.60 17.02
C LEU A 144 0.46 23.58 18.43
N LYS A 145 1.77 23.43 18.56
CA LYS A 145 2.47 23.49 19.84
C LYS A 145 2.32 24.83 20.53
N ALA A 146 2.43 25.93 19.79
CA ALA A 146 2.24 27.27 20.34
C ALA A 146 0.82 27.49 20.86
N GLU A 147 -0.20 27.06 20.10
CA GLU A 147 -1.61 27.08 20.50
C GLU A 147 -1.90 26.19 21.70
N ASN A 148 -1.14 25.10 21.88
CA ASN A 148 -1.24 24.18 23.02
C ASN A 148 -0.37 24.59 24.22
N GLY A 149 -0.03 25.86 24.34
CA GLY A 149 0.74 26.39 25.48
C GLY A 149 2.19 25.89 25.51
N GLY A 150 2.81 25.70 24.36
CA GLY A 150 4.20 25.28 24.19
C GLY A 150 4.44 23.77 24.34
N LYS A 151 3.39 22.96 24.44
CA LYS A 151 3.48 21.49 24.52
C LYS A 151 3.13 20.89 23.16
N PRO A 152 3.87 19.89 22.67
CA PRO A 152 3.49 19.16 21.46
C PRO A 152 2.04 18.65 21.57
N VAL A 153 1.30 18.69 20.45
CA VAL A 153 -0.02 18.07 20.35
C VAL A 153 0.21 16.61 19.92
N PRO A 154 -0.17 15.62 20.74
CA PRO A 154 0.06 14.23 20.36
C PRO A 154 -0.64 13.90 19.05
N SER A 155 0.04 13.15 18.19
CA SER A 155 -0.38 12.99 16.80
C SER A 155 -0.09 11.58 16.28
N LEU A 156 -0.83 11.18 15.23
CA LEU A 156 -0.51 10.06 14.36
C LEU A 156 -0.26 10.55 12.95
N LEU A 157 0.61 9.85 12.25
CA LEU A 157 0.94 10.16 10.86
C LEU A 157 0.57 8.98 9.96
N PHE A 158 0.00 9.30 8.81
CA PHE A 158 -0.38 8.35 7.77
C PHE A 158 0.35 8.69 6.47
N GLN A 159 1.04 7.74 5.90
CA GLN A 159 1.65 7.80 4.57
C GLN A 159 1.75 6.41 3.96
N HIS A 160 1.97 6.33 2.65
CA HIS A 160 1.98 5.05 1.96
C HIS A 160 3.32 4.33 2.10
N ILE A 161 4.41 4.93 1.65
CA ILE A 161 5.74 4.31 1.64
C ILE A 161 6.41 4.52 3.00
N VAL A 162 6.97 3.45 3.55
CA VAL A 162 7.61 3.45 4.86
C VAL A 162 8.96 4.19 4.85
N VAL A 163 9.35 4.76 5.98
CA VAL A 163 10.67 5.40 6.15
C VAL A 163 11.79 4.34 6.14
N PRO A 164 12.97 4.64 5.54
CA PRO A 164 14.09 3.68 5.45
C PRO A 164 14.58 3.15 6.80
N GLU A 165 14.46 3.94 7.85
CA GLU A 165 14.88 3.60 9.21
C GLU A 165 14.12 2.41 9.81
N VAL A 166 13.04 1.96 9.19
CA VAL A 166 12.29 0.76 9.59
C VAL A 166 13.19 -0.47 9.67
N TYR A 167 14.21 -0.57 8.81
CA TYR A 167 15.15 -1.68 8.84
C TYR A 167 15.93 -1.80 10.14
N ASN A 168 16.09 -0.72 10.91
CA ASN A 168 16.71 -0.76 12.23
C ASN A 168 15.89 -1.55 13.28
N MET A 169 14.62 -1.86 12.98
CA MET A 169 13.77 -2.67 13.85
C MET A 169 13.86 -4.17 13.55
N PHE A 170 14.68 -4.58 12.60
CA PHE A 170 14.84 -5.97 12.20
C PHE A 170 16.28 -6.45 12.42
N THR A 171 16.44 -7.74 12.61
CA THR A 171 17.76 -8.37 12.75
C THR A 171 18.16 -9.01 11.44
N GLU A 172 19.30 -8.61 10.89
CA GLU A 172 19.89 -9.28 9.73
C GLU A 172 20.35 -10.69 10.11
N VAL A 173 20.01 -11.67 9.26
CA VAL A 173 20.31 -13.09 9.50
C VAL A 173 20.79 -13.77 8.22
N SER A 174 21.34 -14.98 8.35
CA SER A 174 21.76 -15.77 7.21
C SER A 174 20.57 -16.24 6.39
N LYS A 175 20.76 -16.33 5.06
CA LYS A 175 19.79 -16.96 4.15
C LYS A 175 19.43 -18.36 4.64
N GLY A 176 18.13 -18.67 4.74
CA GLY A 176 17.62 -19.97 5.22
C GLY A 176 17.34 -20.02 6.71
N THR A 177 17.60 -18.95 7.47
CA THR A 177 17.09 -18.83 8.85
C THR A 177 15.55 -18.92 8.83
N LYS A 178 14.99 -19.71 9.75
CA LYS A 178 13.53 -19.91 9.83
C LYS A 178 12.82 -18.56 10.04
N GLY A 179 11.84 -18.28 9.20
CA GLY A 179 11.06 -17.03 9.25
C GLY A 179 11.78 -15.81 8.66
N ALA A 180 12.99 -15.99 8.10
CA ALA A 180 13.69 -14.88 7.45
C ALA A 180 13.02 -14.51 6.12
N VAL A 181 12.83 -13.22 5.90
CA VAL A 181 12.42 -12.64 4.63
C VAL A 181 13.60 -11.96 3.96
N ARG A 182 13.61 -11.94 2.64
CA ARG A 182 14.58 -11.16 1.86
C ARG A 182 14.23 -9.68 1.96
N GLY A 183 15.24 -8.83 2.16
CA GLY A 183 15.06 -7.39 2.15
C GLY A 183 14.72 -6.85 0.75
N ASN A 184 14.18 -5.64 0.70
CA ASN A 184 13.89 -4.88 -0.52
C ASN A 184 14.71 -3.58 -0.57
N ALA A 185 14.47 -2.76 -1.57
CA ALA A 185 15.23 -1.53 -1.80
C ALA A 185 16.75 -1.79 -1.79
N ASN A 186 17.51 -1.09 -1.00
CA ASN A 186 18.96 -1.29 -0.88
C ASN A 186 19.36 -2.54 -0.08
N HIS A 187 18.39 -3.33 0.40
CA HIS A 187 18.61 -4.52 1.24
C HIS A 187 18.40 -5.84 0.51
N THR A 188 18.35 -5.86 -0.81
CA THR A 188 18.00 -7.05 -1.63
C THR A 188 19.00 -8.23 -1.52
N SER A 189 20.20 -8.01 -1.00
CA SER A 189 21.18 -9.08 -0.73
C SER A 189 21.08 -9.67 0.68
N GLN A 190 20.29 -9.08 1.56
CA GLN A 190 20.21 -9.37 2.98
C GLN A 190 18.89 -10.08 3.33
N TYR A 191 18.85 -10.74 4.48
CA TYR A 191 17.69 -11.43 5.01
C TYR A 191 17.43 -10.97 6.44
N TYR A 192 16.17 -10.83 6.81
CA TYR A 192 15.77 -10.23 8.09
C TYR A 192 14.71 -11.07 8.81
N VAL A 193 14.75 -11.00 10.13
CA VAL A 193 13.68 -11.42 11.02
C VAL A 193 13.29 -10.26 11.94
N THR A 194 12.13 -10.32 12.55
CA THR A 194 11.71 -9.33 13.56
C THR A 194 12.70 -9.33 14.73
N ASN A 195 13.04 -8.12 15.22
CA ASN A 195 13.83 -7.97 16.44
C ASN A 195 12.87 -7.70 17.62
N PRO A 196 12.80 -8.59 18.62
CA PRO A 196 11.89 -8.45 19.75
C PRO A 196 12.16 -7.23 20.65
N ASP A 197 13.35 -6.62 20.55
CA ASP A 197 13.67 -5.39 21.28
C ASP A 197 12.91 -4.18 20.72
N TYR A 198 12.44 -4.26 19.48
CA TYR A 198 11.71 -3.18 18.79
C TYR A 198 10.29 -3.58 18.39
N ILE A 199 10.08 -4.83 17.93
CA ILE A 199 8.78 -5.31 17.40
C ILE A 199 8.02 -6.00 18.53
N ASP A 200 6.88 -5.43 18.88
CA ASP A 200 6.02 -5.91 19.96
C ASP A 200 4.79 -6.69 19.46
N ALA A 201 4.43 -6.58 18.19
CA ALA A 201 3.31 -7.31 17.61
C ALA A 201 3.42 -7.47 16.08
N GLY A 202 2.65 -8.41 15.54
CA GLY A 202 2.53 -8.65 14.10
C GLY A 202 3.68 -9.44 13.50
N HIS A 203 3.78 -9.40 12.17
CA HIS A 203 4.67 -10.26 11.39
C HIS A 203 5.41 -9.45 10.33
N LEU A 204 6.62 -9.91 10.03
CA LEU A 204 7.39 -9.50 8.86
C LEU A 204 7.25 -10.63 7.82
N ASN A 205 6.35 -10.47 6.86
CA ASN A 205 6.06 -11.47 5.83
C ASN A 205 6.77 -11.17 4.50
N GLU A 206 7.22 -9.93 4.32
CA GLU A 206 8.09 -9.50 3.22
C GLU A 206 9.05 -8.41 3.72
N GLY A 207 10.18 -8.22 3.02
CA GLY A 207 11.09 -7.11 3.35
C GLY A 207 10.41 -5.77 3.09
N PRO A 208 10.45 -4.83 4.05
CA PRO A 208 9.92 -3.50 3.84
C PRO A 208 10.50 -2.82 2.60
N CYS A 209 9.71 -2.04 1.92
CA CYS A 209 10.06 -1.44 0.64
C CYS A 209 10.08 0.10 0.69
N PRO A 210 11.01 0.71 1.45
CA PRO A 210 11.20 2.16 1.47
C PRO A 210 11.85 2.66 0.18
N ALA A 211 12.04 3.97 0.09
CA ALA A 211 12.89 4.57 -0.94
C ALA A 211 14.30 3.96 -0.94
N ASN A 212 14.92 3.88 -2.13
CA ASN A 212 16.29 3.37 -2.28
C ASN A 212 17.33 4.34 -1.74
N THR A 213 17.04 5.63 -1.72
CA THR A 213 17.95 6.69 -1.31
C THR A 213 17.79 7.06 0.16
N ALA A 214 18.74 7.83 0.67
CA ALA A 214 18.56 8.51 1.94
C ALA A 214 17.34 9.44 1.86
N ASN A 215 16.56 9.45 2.92
CA ASN A 215 15.45 10.40 3.06
C ASN A 215 15.98 11.80 3.46
N ASP A 216 15.10 12.79 3.38
CA ASP A 216 15.43 14.17 3.78
C ASP A 216 15.33 14.40 5.30
N GLY A 217 15.40 13.34 6.11
CA GLY A 217 15.40 13.41 7.57
C GLY A 217 14.02 13.41 8.19
N GLN A 218 13.04 12.78 7.57
CA GLN A 218 11.66 12.78 8.03
C GLN A 218 11.51 12.23 9.46
N LEU A 219 12.10 11.05 9.76
CA LEU A 219 12.04 10.47 11.10
C LEU A 219 12.74 11.35 12.15
N ASP A 220 13.88 11.94 11.83
CA ASP A 220 14.60 12.82 12.75
C ASP A 220 13.81 14.11 13.03
N SER A 221 13.06 14.59 12.05
CA SER A 221 12.10 15.69 12.23
C SER A 221 11.00 15.34 13.22
N TRP A 222 10.40 14.15 13.11
CA TRP A 222 9.40 13.68 14.07
C TRP A 222 9.94 13.58 15.50
N VAL A 223 11.14 13.03 15.64
CA VAL A 223 11.82 12.94 16.95
C VAL A 223 12.08 14.34 17.53
N LYS A 224 12.51 15.28 16.70
CA LYS A 224 12.78 16.68 17.09
C LYS A 224 11.51 17.40 17.54
N GLN A 225 10.39 17.25 16.83
CA GLN A 225 9.12 17.88 17.16
C GLN A 225 8.46 17.25 18.39
N GLY A 226 8.57 15.92 18.55
CA GLY A 226 8.08 15.17 19.72
C GLY A 226 6.57 15.07 19.81
N ASP A 227 5.86 15.26 18.71
CA ASP A 227 4.40 15.18 18.62
C ASP A 227 3.91 13.85 18.04
N ILE A 228 4.70 13.16 17.19
CA ILE A 228 4.32 11.91 16.55
C ILE A 228 4.45 10.74 17.54
N LEU A 229 3.31 10.17 17.94
CA LEU A 229 3.26 8.94 18.74
C LEU A 229 3.46 7.70 17.88
N GLY A 230 3.00 7.74 16.64
CA GLY A 230 3.15 6.63 15.69
C GLY A 230 2.88 7.06 14.25
N ALA A 231 3.50 6.31 13.33
CA ALA A 231 3.31 6.45 11.89
C ALA A 231 2.81 5.13 11.29
N ILE A 232 1.80 5.21 10.45
CA ILE A 232 1.12 4.09 9.82
C ILE A 232 1.44 4.10 8.33
N PHE A 233 1.87 2.94 7.82
CA PHE A 233 2.31 2.76 6.45
C PHE A 233 1.50 1.68 5.75
N GLY A 234 1.21 1.88 4.46
CA GLY A 234 0.71 0.88 3.54
C GLY A 234 1.85 0.19 2.79
N HIS A 235 1.77 0.13 1.46
CA HIS A 235 2.77 -0.30 0.49
C HIS A 235 3.19 -1.77 0.57
N ASP A 236 3.65 -2.25 1.72
CA ASP A 236 3.99 -3.65 1.97
C ASP A 236 2.70 -4.44 2.22
N HIS A 237 2.23 -5.19 1.21
CA HIS A 237 0.85 -5.71 1.20
C HIS A 237 0.57 -6.78 2.25
N VAL A 238 1.59 -7.47 2.75
CA VAL A 238 1.43 -8.61 3.66
C VAL A 238 2.07 -8.41 5.03
N ASN A 239 2.68 -7.25 5.27
CA ASN A 239 3.25 -6.90 6.56
C ASN A 239 2.18 -6.35 7.52
N ASP A 240 2.27 -6.73 8.78
CA ASP A 240 1.40 -6.21 9.84
C ASP A 240 2.16 -5.94 11.15
N TYR A 241 3.49 -5.82 11.07
CA TYR A 241 4.31 -5.54 12.23
C TYR A 241 3.92 -4.22 12.93
N ALA A 242 4.12 -4.21 14.23
CA ALA A 242 4.07 -3.02 15.05
C ALA A 242 5.32 -3.00 15.95
N GLY A 243 6.00 -1.87 15.99
CA GLY A 243 7.20 -1.75 16.81
C GLY A 243 7.52 -0.31 17.14
N THR A 244 8.52 -0.10 17.99
CA THR A 244 8.93 1.23 18.45
C THR A 244 10.38 1.50 18.12
N TYR A 245 10.66 2.56 17.39
CA TYR A 245 12.01 3.03 17.10
C TYR A 245 12.14 4.52 17.43
N LYS A 246 13.19 4.89 18.17
CA LYS A 246 13.41 6.26 18.68
C LYS A 246 12.19 6.88 19.40
N GLY A 247 11.40 6.05 20.08
CA GLY A 247 10.20 6.49 20.80
C GLY A 247 8.93 6.65 19.96
N ILE A 248 8.99 6.38 18.65
CA ILE A 248 7.86 6.48 17.72
C ILE A 248 7.44 5.07 17.29
N ARG A 249 6.15 4.77 17.31
CA ARG A 249 5.63 3.50 16.82
C ARG A 249 5.55 3.50 15.30
N LEU A 250 6.23 2.57 14.63
CA LEU A 250 6.18 2.35 13.19
C LEU A 250 5.31 1.11 12.92
N LEU A 251 4.24 1.31 12.15
CA LEU A 251 3.15 0.35 12.03
C LEU A 251 2.88 0.03 10.55
N ALA A 252 3.05 -1.21 10.13
CA ALA A 252 2.62 -1.67 8.82
C ALA A 252 1.11 -1.99 8.83
N ALA A 253 0.38 -1.54 7.83
CA ALA A 253 -1.02 -1.90 7.58
C ALA A 253 -1.10 -2.80 6.35
N PRO A 254 -1.61 -4.04 6.48
CA PRO A 254 -1.69 -4.95 5.35
C PRO A 254 -2.72 -4.48 4.33
N ALA A 255 -2.62 -4.98 3.09
CA ALA A 255 -3.59 -4.67 2.05
C ALA A 255 -4.99 -5.19 2.40
N VAL A 256 -6.01 -4.45 1.98
CA VAL A 256 -7.42 -4.87 2.09
C VAL A 256 -7.95 -5.42 0.76
N THR A 257 -7.32 -5.08 -0.37
CA THR A 257 -7.73 -5.53 -1.69
C THR A 257 -7.26 -6.94 -2.00
N PHE A 258 -8.08 -7.73 -2.72
CA PHE A 258 -7.72 -9.06 -3.22
C PHE A 258 -7.05 -9.03 -4.58
N TYR A 259 -6.79 -7.86 -5.12
CA TYR A 259 -6.16 -7.66 -6.44
C TYR A 259 -4.64 -7.54 -6.38
N SER A 260 -4.06 -7.38 -5.20
CA SER A 260 -2.61 -7.37 -5.01
C SER A 260 -2.07 -8.77 -4.65
N TYR A 261 -0.74 -8.91 -4.68
CA TYR A 261 -0.06 -10.16 -4.32
C TYR A 261 -0.22 -10.52 -2.84
N GLY A 262 0.17 -11.75 -2.49
CA GLY A 262 0.15 -12.31 -1.14
C GLY A 262 -1.22 -12.81 -0.72
N ASN A 263 -1.28 -13.50 0.40
CA ASN A 263 -2.47 -14.15 0.94
C ASN A 263 -3.01 -13.51 2.22
N TYR A 264 -2.27 -12.56 2.81
CA TYR A 264 -2.65 -11.89 4.04
C TYR A 264 -3.37 -10.58 3.74
N ARG A 265 -4.54 -10.41 4.34
CA ARG A 265 -5.41 -9.24 4.19
C ARG A 265 -5.96 -8.86 5.54
N GLY A 266 -6.10 -7.57 5.80
CA GLY A 266 -6.67 -7.11 7.06
C GLY A 266 -6.80 -5.60 7.12
N VAL A 267 -7.35 -5.13 8.22
CA VAL A 267 -7.43 -3.72 8.54
C VAL A 267 -6.72 -3.48 9.87
N ARG A 268 -5.91 -2.44 9.95
CA ARG A 268 -5.34 -1.98 11.21
C ARG A 268 -6.33 -1.04 11.89
N THR A 269 -6.67 -1.34 13.14
CA THR A 269 -7.45 -0.44 13.99
C THR A 269 -6.53 0.34 14.92
N ILE A 270 -6.96 1.52 15.28
CA ILE A 270 -6.31 2.40 16.24
C ILE A 270 -7.38 2.91 17.18
N ASP A 271 -7.18 2.67 18.47
CA ASP A 271 -8.09 3.08 19.53
C ASP A 271 -7.39 4.18 20.36
N LEU A 272 -8.01 5.36 20.41
CA LEU A 272 -7.59 6.50 21.21
C LEU A 272 -8.48 6.61 22.44
N ASP A 273 -7.88 6.84 23.60
CA ASP A 273 -8.59 7.14 24.83
C ASP A 273 -8.48 8.64 25.14
N GLU A 274 -9.59 9.35 25.09
CA GLU A 274 -9.63 10.80 25.37
C GLU A 274 -9.08 11.15 26.76
N SER A 275 -9.13 10.23 27.71
CA SER A 275 -8.55 10.43 29.04
C SER A 275 -7.02 10.35 29.07
N ASN A 276 -6.41 9.73 28.06
CA ASN A 276 -4.97 9.59 27.92
C ASN A 276 -4.52 9.54 26.45
N LEU A 277 -4.38 10.70 25.83
CA LEU A 277 -3.97 10.87 24.44
C LEU A 277 -2.45 10.79 24.23
N THR A 278 -1.66 10.42 25.25
CA THR A 278 -0.20 10.22 25.11
C THR A 278 0.18 8.83 24.61
N THR A 279 -0.80 7.96 24.42
CA THR A 279 -0.64 6.59 23.92
C THR A 279 -1.87 6.18 23.12
N PHE A 280 -1.78 5.06 22.41
CA PHE A 280 -2.88 4.45 21.67
C PHE A 280 -2.77 2.94 21.65
N GLN A 281 -3.90 2.26 21.45
CA GLN A 281 -3.93 0.83 21.18
C GLN A 281 -4.04 0.58 19.68
N THR A 282 -3.46 -0.51 19.22
CA THR A 282 -3.57 -0.90 17.80
C THR A 282 -3.54 -2.41 17.65
N GLN A 283 -4.29 -2.91 16.68
CA GLN A 283 -4.27 -4.31 16.27
C GLN A 283 -4.60 -4.41 14.78
N VAL A 284 -4.23 -5.52 14.15
CA VAL A 284 -4.73 -5.87 12.83
C VAL A 284 -5.84 -6.91 12.97
N ILE A 285 -6.97 -6.65 12.32
CA ILE A 285 -8.07 -7.59 12.22
C ILE A 285 -7.97 -8.24 10.84
N PRO A 286 -7.62 -9.53 10.74
CA PRO A 286 -7.55 -10.24 9.46
C PRO A 286 -8.90 -10.28 8.75
N ALA A 287 -8.88 -10.25 7.43
CA ALA A 287 -10.11 -10.19 6.61
C ALA A 287 -11.04 -11.38 6.83
N ASP A 288 -10.50 -12.57 7.13
CA ASP A 288 -11.28 -13.78 7.44
C ASP A 288 -12.08 -13.68 8.75
N LYS A 289 -11.76 -12.70 9.61
CA LYS A 289 -12.54 -12.37 10.80
C LYS A 289 -13.62 -11.31 10.55
N LEU A 290 -13.51 -10.58 9.44
CA LEU A 290 -14.43 -9.49 9.11
C LEU A 290 -15.52 -9.92 8.12
N MET A 291 -15.23 -10.90 7.28
CA MET A 291 -16.13 -11.33 6.23
C MET A 291 -16.02 -12.83 5.96
N ASP A 292 -17.17 -13.45 5.73
CA ASP A 292 -17.23 -14.83 5.23
C ASP A 292 -17.09 -14.78 3.71
N TYR A 293 -15.90 -15.11 3.23
CA TYR A 293 -15.64 -15.22 1.80
C TYR A 293 -14.75 -16.42 1.50
N THR A 294 -14.95 -17.00 0.32
CA THR A 294 -14.12 -18.09 -0.17
C THR A 294 -13.59 -17.72 -1.55
N VAL A 295 -12.30 -17.52 -1.67
CA VAL A 295 -11.63 -17.45 -2.96
C VAL A 295 -11.46 -18.86 -3.49
N LYS A 296 -12.22 -19.21 -4.53
CA LYS A 296 -12.25 -20.57 -5.10
C LYS A 296 -10.94 -20.93 -5.81
N ASN A 297 -10.28 -19.96 -6.43
CA ASN A 297 -9.00 -20.19 -7.09
C ASN A 297 -7.88 -20.15 -6.04
N PRO A 298 -7.20 -21.28 -5.77
CA PRO A 298 -6.15 -21.33 -4.76
C PRO A 298 -4.96 -20.40 -5.09
N TYR A 299 -4.66 -20.19 -6.37
CA TYR A 299 -3.58 -19.28 -6.77
C TYR A 299 -3.92 -17.83 -6.41
N ILE A 300 -5.14 -17.36 -6.70
CA ILE A 300 -5.59 -16.02 -6.32
C ILE A 300 -5.58 -15.86 -4.79
N ARG A 301 -5.98 -16.88 -4.06
CA ARG A 301 -5.95 -16.86 -2.59
C ARG A 301 -4.55 -16.68 -2.02
N GLU A 302 -3.54 -17.28 -2.66
CA GLU A 302 -2.15 -17.29 -2.17
C GLU A 302 -1.31 -16.13 -2.72
N HIS A 303 -1.56 -15.69 -3.95
CA HIS A 303 -0.70 -14.74 -4.67
C HIS A 303 -1.41 -13.44 -5.08
N GLY A 304 -2.74 -13.44 -5.03
CA GLY A 304 -3.56 -12.33 -5.50
C GLY A 304 -3.95 -12.42 -6.98
N TYR A 305 -4.92 -11.59 -7.35
CA TYR A 305 -5.51 -11.62 -8.70
C TYR A 305 -4.56 -11.06 -9.77
N TYR A 306 -3.77 -10.07 -9.43
CA TYR A 306 -2.82 -9.45 -10.34
C TYR A 306 -1.76 -10.48 -10.80
N GLU A 307 -1.12 -11.17 -9.86
CA GLU A 307 -0.14 -12.20 -10.20
C GLU A 307 -0.76 -13.37 -10.97
N TYR A 308 -1.99 -13.77 -10.66
CA TYR A 308 -2.70 -14.78 -11.45
C TYR A 308 -2.78 -14.39 -12.91
N LYS A 309 -3.17 -13.15 -13.24
CA LYS A 309 -3.24 -12.68 -14.63
C LYS A 309 -1.88 -12.49 -15.28
N SER A 310 -0.92 -11.92 -14.57
CA SER A 310 0.39 -11.58 -15.13
C SER A 310 1.31 -12.77 -15.31
N VAL A 311 1.17 -13.81 -14.50
CA VAL A 311 2.06 -14.98 -14.51
C VAL A 311 1.36 -16.24 -15.01
N PHE A 312 0.22 -16.59 -14.42
CA PHE A 312 -0.43 -17.87 -14.70
C PHE A 312 -1.06 -17.93 -16.09
N ILE A 313 -1.76 -16.89 -16.55
CA ILE A 313 -2.40 -16.88 -17.87
C ILE A 313 -1.36 -16.94 -19.01
N PRO A 314 -0.30 -16.11 -19.02
CA PRO A 314 0.75 -16.23 -20.02
C PRO A 314 1.45 -17.59 -20.03
N ALA A 315 1.73 -18.15 -18.84
CA ALA A 315 2.33 -19.49 -18.72
C ALA A 315 1.44 -20.58 -19.29
N LEU A 316 0.12 -20.52 -19.03
CA LEU A 316 -0.86 -21.44 -19.57
C LEU A 316 -0.95 -21.33 -21.10
N CYS A 317 -1.01 -20.12 -21.64
CA CYS A 317 -1.03 -19.86 -23.07
C CYS A 317 0.27 -20.38 -23.76
N GLY A 318 1.42 -20.14 -23.15
CA GLY A 318 2.72 -20.67 -23.61
C GLY A 318 2.76 -22.20 -23.61
N GLY A 319 2.23 -22.83 -22.57
CA GLY A 319 2.11 -24.28 -22.45
C GLY A 319 1.21 -24.90 -23.54
N ILE A 320 0.06 -24.27 -23.82
CA ILE A 320 -0.86 -24.72 -24.90
C ILE A 320 -0.19 -24.57 -26.28
N ALA A 321 0.48 -23.44 -26.54
CA ALA A 321 1.22 -23.24 -27.79
C ALA A 321 2.35 -24.26 -27.96
N GLY A 322 3.08 -24.58 -26.89
CA GLY A 322 4.13 -25.60 -26.88
C GLY A 322 3.59 -26.99 -27.19
N LEU A 323 2.46 -27.39 -26.60
CA LEU A 323 1.79 -28.65 -26.89
C LEU A 323 1.31 -28.74 -28.35
N ALA A 324 0.75 -27.66 -28.89
CA ALA A 324 0.33 -27.62 -30.30
C ALA A 324 1.53 -27.77 -31.27
N ALA A 325 2.64 -27.09 -30.96
CA ALA A 325 3.88 -27.21 -31.75
C ALA A 325 4.45 -28.65 -31.70
N LEU A 326 4.50 -29.27 -30.51
CA LEU A 326 4.95 -30.65 -30.34
C LEU A 326 4.06 -31.62 -31.11
N THR A 327 2.75 -31.45 -31.09
CA THR A 327 1.79 -32.25 -31.82
C THR A 327 2.04 -32.14 -33.36
N ALA A 328 2.27 -30.91 -33.84
CA ALA A 328 2.60 -30.70 -35.26
C ALA A 328 3.88 -31.42 -35.67
N VAL A 329 4.94 -31.34 -34.85
CA VAL A 329 6.21 -32.05 -35.09
C VAL A 329 6.00 -33.58 -35.16
N ILE A 330 5.22 -34.14 -34.21
CA ILE A 330 4.90 -35.56 -34.19
C ILE A 330 4.16 -35.99 -35.48
N ILE A 331 3.18 -35.20 -35.93
CA ILE A 331 2.44 -35.48 -37.18
C ILE A 331 3.40 -35.49 -38.38
N VAL A 332 4.29 -34.53 -38.45
CA VAL A 332 5.30 -34.47 -39.53
C VAL A 332 6.20 -35.70 -39.49
N LEU A 333 6.75 -36.05 -38.33
CA LEU A 333 7.59 -37.24 -38.16
C LEU A 333 6.88 -38.51 -38.55
N VAL A 334 5.62 -38.70 -38.15
CA VAL A 334 4.81 -39.86 -38.54
C VAL A 334 4.61 -39.92 -40.06
N LYS A 335 4.36 -38.77 -40.73
CA LYS A 335 4.26 -38.70 -42.20
C LYS A 335 5.56 -39.08 -42.88
N VAL A 336 6.70 -38.56 -42.41
CA VAL A 336 8.03 -38.87 -42.96
C VAL A 336 8.35 -40.37 -42.82
N ILE A 337 8.08 -40.94 -41.63
CA ILE A 337 8.28 -42.39 -41.41
C ILE A 337 7.39 -43.23 -42.33
N LYS A 338 6.12 -42.86 -42.52
CA LYS A 338 5.21 -43.55 -43.47
C LYS A 338 5.70 -43.46 -44.91
N MET A 339 6.19 -42.30 -45.36
CA MET A 339 6.76 -42.15 -46.70
C MET A 339 8.02 -42.97 -46.90
N HIS A 340 8.91 -43.05 -45.89
CA HIS A 340 10.10 -43.90 -45.96
C HIS A 340 9.78 -45.41 -46.05
N LYS A 341 8.74 -45.85 -45.26
CA LYS A 341 8.28 -47.23 -45.34
C LYS A 341 7.66 -47.56 -46.69
N ALA A 342 6.87 -46.68 -47.28
CA ALA A 342 6.28 -46.86 -48.60
C ALA A 342 7.32 -46.93 -49.72
N LYS A 343 8.41 -46.12 -49.65
CA LYS A 343 9.53 -46.18 -50.58
C LYS A 343 10.31 -47.51 -50.49
N LYS A 344 10.46 -48.09 -49.28
CA LYS A 344 11.12 -49.39 -49.09
C LYS A 344 10.29 -50.62 -49.57
N GLN A 345 8.99 -50.49 -49.70
CA GLN A 345 8.10 -51.56 -50.19
C GLN A 345 7.99 -51.55 -51.73
N ASN A 346 8.41 -50.48 -52.37
CA ASN A 346 8.37 -50.34 -53.85
C ASN A 346 9.77 -50.53 -54.53
N GLN A 347 10.77 -50.96 -53.77
CA GLN A 347 12.05 -51.45 -54.22
C GLN A 347 12.17 -52.96 -53.99
#